data_9df6138eebaad1d24ba6efd3bcd859b6
#
_entry.id   9df6138eebaad1d24ba6efd3bcd859b6
#
_cell.length_a   1.000
_cell.length_b   1.000
_cell.length_c   1.000
_cell.angle_alpha   90.00
_cell.angle_beta   90.00
_cell.angle_gamma   90.00
#
_symmetry.space_group_name_H-M   'P 1'
#
loop_
_entity.id
_entity.type
_entity.pdbx_description
1 polymer ?
#
loop_
_entity_poly.entity_id
_entity_poly.type
_entity_poly.pdbx_seq_one_letter_code
_entity_poly.pdbx_strand_id
1 'polypeptide(L)'
;MGAMRAGDPYDSGVQLGPLAMARQLERVEGYIAKGRDEGARLAVGGGRPTGLNRGYYIEPTLFINVDNSMTIAREEIFGPVLSLIPALDEADAVRIANDSPYGLNGAVFTGDPARAYAVARQVRTGNIAQNGFRMDMNIAFGGFKQSGVGREGGVEGLLPFLETKTLFLDAAI
;
A
#
# COMPACT_ATOMS: atom_id res chain seq x y z
N MET A 1 -10.68 10.06 6.70
CA MET A 1 -11.33 9.75 5.40
C MET A 1 -12.62 10.52 5.20
N GLY A 2 -13.57 10.59 6.13
CA GLY A 2 -14.85 11.27 5.93
C GLY A 2 -14.80 12.78 5.63
N ALA A 3 -13.68 13.45 5.88
CA ALA A 3 -13.46 14.85 5.53
C ALA A 3 -12.76 15.04 4.17
N MET A 4 -12.33 13.95 3.50
CA MET A 4 -11.69 14.05 2.18
C MET A 4 -12.76 14.33 1.12
N ARG A 5 -12.48 15.30 0.25
CA ARG A 5 -13.36 15.68 -0.85
C ARG A 5 -12.92 15.02 -2.15
N ALA A 6 -13.81 14.24 -2.74
CA ALA A 6 -13.65 13.75 -4.11
C ALA A 6 -14.16 14.79 -5.11
N GLY A 7 -13.49 14.94 -6.25
CA GLY A 7 -13.87 15.91 -7.26
C GLY A 7 -12.88 16.07 -8.40
N ASP A 8 -12.99 17.20 -9.11
CA ASP A 8 -12.07 17.53 -10.18
C ASP A 8 -10.64 17.68 -9.66
N PRO A 9 -9.64 16.95 -10.20
CA PRO A 9 -8.25 17.04 -9.76
C PRO A 9 -7.60 18.41 -9.99
N TYR A 10 -8.19 19.27 -10.79
CA TYR A 10 -7.73 20.67 -10.97
C TYR A 10 -8.26 21.63 -9.89
N ASP A 11 -9.21 21.20 -9.05
CA ASP A 11 -9.67 21.98 -7.90
C ASP A 11 -8.73 21.75 -6.70
N SER A 12 -8.07 22.82 -6.25
CA SER A 12 -7.12 22.78 -5.12
C SER A 12 -7.71 22.31 -3.79
N GLY A 13 -9.04 22.35 -3.64
CA GLY A 13 -9.74 21.83 -2.45
C GLY A 13 -10.07 20.33 -2.53
N VAL A 14 -9.72 19.64 -3.62
CA VAL A 14 -9.97 18.21 -3.82
C VAL A 14 -8.74 17.41 -3.41
N GLN A 15 -8.95 16.34 -2.66
CA GLN A 15 -7.92 15.41 -2.24
C GLN A 15 -7.99 14.07 -2.99
N LEU A 16 -9.11 13.79 -3.64
CA LEU A 16 -9.31 12.52 -4.35
C LEU A 16 -9.94 12.77 -5.73
N GLY A 17 -9.18 12.49 -6.78
CA GLY A 17 -9.65 12.49 -8.17
C GLY A 17 -10.43 11.22 -8.53
N PRO A 18 -10.85 11.09 -9.79
CA PRO A 18 -11.49 9.87 -10.30
C PRO A 18 -10.50 8.72 -10.42
N LEU A 19 -11.00 7.50 -10.39
CA LEU A 19 -10.27 6.33 -10.82
C LEU A 19 -9.95 6.39 -12.32
N ALA A 20 -8.93 5.69 -12.76
CA ALA A 20 -8.42 5.80 -14.12
C ALA A 20 -9.40 5.27 -15.20
N MET A 21 -10.25 4.31 -14.87
CA MET A 21 -11.12 3.64 -15.85
C MET A 21 -12.33 2.95 -15.21
N ALA A 22 -13.35 2.66 -16.03
CA ALA A 22 -14.58 1.99 -15.61
C ALA A 22 -14.32 0.66 -14.90
N ARG A 23 -13.45 -0.18 -15.49
CA ARG A 23 -13.10 -1.50 -14.92
C ARG A 23 -12.52 -1.38 -13.50
N GLN A 24 -11.77 -0.31 -13.21
CA GLN A 24 -11.24 -0.09 -11.88
C GLN A 24 -12.34 0.33 -10.89
N LEU A 25 -13.31 1.13 -11.33
CA LEU A 25 -14.48 1.47 -10.52
C LEU A 25 -15.29 0.21 -10.18
N GLU A 26 -15.61 -0.61 -11.16
CA GLU A 26 -16.33 -1.89 -10.99
C GLU A 26 -15.59 -2.82 -10.02
N ARG A 27 -14.25 -2.91 -10.15
CA ARG A 27 -13.40 -3.67 -9.24
C ARG A 27 -13.54 -3.17 -7.79
N VAL A 28 -13.40 -1.86 -7.57
CA VAL A 28 -13.49 -1.26 -6.23
C VAL A 28 -14.87 -1.44 -5.63
N GLU A 29 -15.94 -1.23 -6.41
CA GLU A 29 -17.33 -1.48 -5.98
C GLU A 29 -17.55 -2.95 -5.59
N GLY A 30 -16.97 -3.88 -6.36
CA GLY A 30 -17.00 -5.32 -6.05
C GLY A 30 -16.33 -5.66 -4.72
N TYR A 31 -15.17 -5.07 -4.41
CA TYR A 31 -14.51 -5.26 -3.11
C TYR A 31 -15.29 -4.62 -1.95
N ILE A 32 -15.91 -3.47 -2.17
CA ILE A 32 -16.77 -2.84 -1.16
C ILE A 32 -17.97 -3.75 -0.84
N ALA A 33 -18.60 -4.32 -1.85
CA ALA A 33 -19.67 -5.30 -1.65
C ALA A 33 -19.15 -6.53 -0.90
N LYS A 34 -18.03 -7.10 -1.33
CA LYS A 34 -17.39 -8.25 -0.70
C LYS A 34 -17.07 -8.02 0.77
N GLY A 35 -16.50 -6.86 1.12
CA GLY A 35 -16.22 -6.52 2.52
C GLY A 35 -17.47 -6.48 3.39
N ARG A 36 -18.59 -5.98 2.85
CA ARG A 36 -19.89 -6.00 3.55
C ARG A 36 -20.41 -7.43 3.74
N ASP A 37 -20.34 -8.24 2.67
CA ASP A 37 -20.82 -9.63 2.67
C ASP A 37 -20.03 -10.51 3.64
N GLU A 38 -18.71 -10.24 3.81
CA GLU A 38 -17.83 -10.92 4.76
C GLU A 38 -17.98 -10.39 6.20
N GLY A 39 -18.85 -9.39 6.43
CA GLY A 39 -19.17 -8.90 7.76
C GLY A 39 -18.30 -7.75 8.27
N ALA A 40 -17.42 -7.18 7.42
CA ALA A 40 -16.68 -5.97 7.80
C ALA A 40 -17.65 -4.79 7.97
N ARG A 41 -17.45 -3.98 9.01
CA ARG A 41 -18.27 -2.81 9.26
C ARG A 41 -17.81 -1.63 8.43
N LEU A 42 -18.68 -1.18 7.51
CA LEU A 42 -18.48 0.08 6.79
C LEU A 42 -18.66 1.27 7.74
N ALA A 43 -17.63 2.07 7.91
CA ALA A 43 -17.64 3.23 8.79
C ALA A 43 -17.74 4.56 8.01
N VAL A 44 -17.19 4.62 6.78
CA VAL A 44 -17.20 5.82 5.93
C VAL A 44 -17.33 5.40 4.47
N GLY A 45 -18.02 6.20 3.65
CA GLY A 45 -18.12 6.06 2.21
C GLY A 45 -18.86 4.78 1.76
N GLY A 46 -18.32 4.13 0.75
CA GLY A 46 -18.83 2.87 0.22
C GLY A 46 -19.80 3.03 -0.96
N GLY A 47 -19.88 4.21 -1.54
CA GLY A 47 -20.72 4.52 -2.69
C GLY A 47 -20.05 5.49 -3.65
N ARG A 48 -20.80 5.89 -4.66
CA ARG A 48 -20.40 6.98 -5.56
C ARG A 48 -20.79 8.32 -4.94
N PRO A 49 -19.94 9.35 -5.01
CA PRO A 49 -20.26 10.66 -4.47
C PRO A 49 -21.43 11.29 -5.24
N THR A 50 -22.32 11.97 -4.50
CA THR A 50 -23.44 12.69 -5.11
C THR A 50 -22.92 13.92 -5.88
N GLY A 51 -23.57 14.23 -7.01
CA GLY A 51 -23.24 15.42 -7.81
C GLY A 51 -22.07 15.26 -8.79
N LEU A 52 -21.34 14.14 -8.77
CA LEU A 52 -20.29 13.83 -9.74
C LEU A 52 -20.80 12.80 -10.77
N ASN A 53 -21.50 13.29 -11.80
CA ASN A 53 -22.18 12.45 -12.78
C ASN A 53 -21.30 12.00 -13.95
N ARG A 54 -20.07 12.55 -14.06
CA ARG A 54 -19.09 12.20 -15.10
C ARG A 54 -17.77 11.86 -14.46
N GLY A 55 -17.14 10.78 -14.92
CA GLY A 55 -15.90 10.25 -14.35
C GLY A 55 -16.14 9.04 -13.44
N TYR A 56 -15.06 8.36 -13.07
CA TYR A 56 -15.08 7.11 -12.33
C TYR A 56 -14.84 7.36 -10.84
N TYR A 57 -15.74 8.11 -10.21
CA TYR A 57 -15.61 8.51 -8.82
C TYR A 57 -16.15 7.45 -7.86
N ILE A 58 -15.45 7.28 -6.76
CA ILE A 58 -15.86 6.49 -5.61
C ILE A 58 -15.52 7.27 -4.33
N GLU A 59 -16.33 7.18 -3.30
CA GLU A 59 -16.07 7.84 -2.02
C GLU A 59 -14.86 7.21 -1.31
N PRO A 60 -14.05 8.01 -0.58
CA PRO A 60 -13.09 7.47 0.37
C PRO A 60 -13.79 6.53 1.34
N THR A 61 -13.39 5.27 1.34
CA THR A 61 -14.12 4.20 2.04
C THR A 61 -13.28 3.63 3.17
N LEU A 62 -13.88 3.47 4.35
CA LEU A 62 -13.25 2.88 5.53
C LEU A 62 -14.07 1.72 6.05
N PHE A 63 -13.46 0.55 6.08
CA PHE A 63 -13.94 -0.60 6.84
C PHE A 63 -13.22 -0.71 8.18
N ILE A 64 -13.96 -1.03 9.24
CA ILE A 64 -13.46 -1.29 10.60
C ILE A 64 -13.89 -2.67 11.06
N ASN A 65 -13.23 -3.19 12.11
CA ASN A 65 -13.42 -4.56 12.59
C ASN A 65 -13.19 -5.59 11.48
N VAL A 66 -12.21 -5.33 10.62
CA VAL A 66 -11.82 -6.26 9.56
C VAL A 66 -11.02 -7.39 10.19
N ASP A 67 -11.34 -8.63 9.83
CA ASP A 67 -10.48 -9.78 10.11
C ASP A 67 -9.44 -9.94 9.01
N ASN A 68 -8.22 -10.35 9.39
CA ASN A 68 -7.11 -10.49 8.43
C ASN A 68 -7.34 -11.60 7.39
N SER A 69 -8.31 -12.48 7.58
CA SER A 69 -8.72 -13.51 6.61
C SER A 69 -9.68 -13.00 5.53
N MET A 70 -10.32 -11.84 5.74
CA MET A 70 -11.28 -11.26 4.78
C MET A 70 -10.59 -10.89 3.47
N THR A 71 -11.32 -10.99 2.37
CA THR A 71 -10.82 -10.68 1.02
C THR A 71 -10.27 -9.26 0.93
N ILE A 72 -10.94 -8.27 1.54
CA ILE A 72 -10.51 -6.86 1.56
C ILE A 72 -9.22 -6.61 2.36
N ALA A 73 -8.78 -7.56 3.19
CA ALA A 73 -7.51 -7.53 3.89
C ALA A 73 -6.41 -8.30 3.13
N ARG A 74 -6.78 -9.31 2.35
CA ARG A 74 -5.84 -10.23 1.68
C ARG A 74 -5.50 -9.83 0.26
N GLU A 75 -6.37 -9.08 -0.42
CA GLU A 75 -6.21 -8.74 -1.82
C GLU A 75 -6.03 -7.23 -2.02
N GLU A 76 -5.30 -6.86 -3.06
CA GLU A 76 -5.05 -5.48 -3.41
C GLU A 76 -6.25 -4.88 -4.15
N ILE A 77 -7.00 -3.99 -3.50
CA ILE A 77 -8.19 -3.35 -4.06
C ILE A 77 -7.82 -2.36 -5.17
N PHE A 78 -6.72 -1.65 -5.00
CA PHE A 78 -6.24 -0.58 -5.90
C PHE A 78 -7.23 0.58 -6.05
N GLY A 79 -7.75 1.04 -4.92
CA GLY A 79 -8.73 2.14 -4.81
C GLY A 79 -8.74 2.78 -3.43
N PRO A 80 -9.53 3.82 -3.20
CA PRO A 80 -9.55 4.58 -1.96
C PRO A 80 -10.32 3.85 -0.83
N VAL A 81 -9.97 2.60 -0.60
CA VAL A 81 -10.58 1.74 0.43
C VAL A 81 -9.52 1.36 1.44
N LEU A 82 -9.79 1.61 2.70
CA LEU A 82 -8.94 1.27 3.83
C LEU A 82 -9.62 0.24 4.72
N SER A 83 -8.91 -0.82 5.06
CA SER A 83 -9.32 -1.85 6.00
C SER A 83 -8.58 -1.66 7.32
N LEU A 84 -9.31 -1.43 8.41
CA LEU A 84 -8.76 -1.30 9.75
C LEU A 84 -8.92 -2.63 10.50
N ILE A 85 -7.80 -3.27 10.77
CA ILE A 85 -7.71 -4.54 11.48
C ILE A 85 -7.27 -4.23 12.92
N PRO A 86 -8.04 -4.58 13.94
CA PRO A 86 -7.60 -4.42 15.33
C PRO A 86 -6.49 -5.39 15.66
N ALA A 87 -5.50 -4.94 16.44
CA ALA A 87 -4.43 -5.75 16.99
C ALA A 87 -4.47 -5.70 18.51
N LEU A 88 -4.10 -6.79 19.16
CA LEU A 88 -4.09 -6.91 20.61
C LEU A 88 -2.93 -6.13 21.23
N ASP A 89 -1.79 -6.19 20.59
CA ASP A 89 -0.55 -5.52 21.00
C ASP A 89 0.38 -5.31 19.79
N GLU A 90 1.60 -4.82 20.04
CA GLU A 90 2.60 -4.57 18.99
C GLU A 90 3.05 -5.86 18.29
N ALA A 91 3.22 -6.95 19.04
CA ALA A 91 3.63 -8.23 18.46
C ALA A 91 2.54 -8.80 17.55
N ASP A 92 1.29 -8.68 17.94
CA ASP A 92 0.14 -9.07 17.13
C ASP A 92 0.00 -8.18 15.88
N ALA A 93 0.22 -6.87 16.01
CA ALA A 93 0.22 -5.96 14.86
C ALA A 93 1.29 -6.34 13.83
N VAL A 94 2.51 -6.68 14.28
CA VAL A 94 3.60 -7.16 13.41
C VAL A 94 3.23 -8.51 12.77
N ARG A 95 2.63 -9.42 13.53
CA ARG A 95 2.16 -10.71 13.02
C ARG A 95 1.12 -10.52 11.93
N ILE A 96 0.10 -9.68 12.16
CA ILE A 96 -0.95 -9.36 11.17
C ILE A 96 -0.34 -8.72 9.93
N ALA A 97 0.54 -7.73 10.09
CA ALA A 97 1.20 -7.06 8.96
C ALA A 97 2.04 -8.03 8.11
N ASN A 98 2.63 -9.04 8.74
CA ASN A 98 3.43 -10.05 8.06
C ASN A 98 2.60 -11.18 7.44
N ASP A 99 1.40 -11.41 7.92
CA ASP A 99 0.45 -12.39 7.38
C ASP A 99 -0.31 -11.79 6.18
N SER A 100 0.43 -11.49 5.12
CA SER A 100 -0.04 -11.00 3.84
C SER A 100 0.82 -11.60 2.72
N PRO A 101 0.27 -11.88 1.52
CA PRO A 101 1.07 -12.28 0.36
C PRO A 101 1.92 -11.12 -0.19
N TYR A 102 1.66 -9.90 0.22
CA TYR A 102 2.35 -8.68 -0.22
C TYR A 102 3.36 -8.16 0.80
N GLY A 103 4.25 -7.29 0.33
CA GLY A 103 5.24 -6.62 1.14
C GLY A 103 5.98 -5.55 0.36
N LEU A 104 5.24 -4.59 -0.26
CA LEU A 104 5.86 -3.50 -1.02
C LEU A 104 6.31 -2.38 -0.11
N ASN A 105 5.38 -1.85 0.66
CA ASN A 105 5.62 -0.69 1.51
C ASN A 105 4.85 -0.79 2.82
N GLY A 106 5.36 -0.15 3.86
CA GLY A 106 4.73 -0.05 5.16
C GLY A 106 5.01 1.28 5.84
N ALA A 107 4.29 1.54 6.92
CA ALA A 107 4.54 2.68 7.80
C ALA A 107 4.31 2.31 9.27
N VAL A 108 5.13 2.89 10.14
CA VAL A 108 4.96 2.81 11.59
C VAL A 108 4.67 4.21 12.12
N PHE A 109 3.48 4.41 12.68
CA PHE A 109 3.09 5.69 13.24
C PHE A 109 3.41 5.74 14.72
N THR A 110 4.45 6.47 15.08
CA THR A 110 4.92 6.66 16.47
C THR A 110 5.77 7.92 16.58
N GLY A 111 5.73 8.56 17.75
CA GLY A 111 6.64 9.65 18.10
C GLY A 111 8.06 9.20 18.51
N ASP A 112 8.26 7.88 18.70
CA ASP A 112 9.55 7.32 19.13
C ASP A 112 10.29 6.68 17.93
N PRO A 113 11.42 7.26 17.46
CA PRO A 113 12.20 6.70 16.36
C PRO A 113 12.83 5.33 16.68
N ALA A 114 13.18 5.06 17.93
CA ALA A 114 13.77 3.78 18.32
C ALA A 114 12.72 2.65 18.22
N ARG A 115 11.49 2.94 18.65
CA ARG A 115 10.35 2.03 18.48
C ARG A 115 10.01 1.84 17.00
N ALA A 116 9.99 2.92 16.21
CA ALA A 116 9.77 2.82 14.77
C ALA A 116 10.77 1.87 14.11
N TYR A 117 12.06 2.02 14.44
CA TYR A 117 13.12 1.16 13.93
C TYR A 117 12.98 -0.30 14.38
N ALA A 118 12.66 -0.52 15.67
CA ALA A 118 12.49 -1.87 16.21
C ALA A 118 11.33 -2.62 15.55
N VAL A 119 10.19 -1.95 15.30
CA VAL A 119 9.04 -2.53 14.59
C VAL A 119 9.34 -2.71 13.10
N ALA A 120 9.96 -1.72 12.46
CA ALA A 120 10.29 -1.77 11.04
C ALA A 120 11.15 -2.98 10.67
N ARG A 121 12.10 -3.36 11.53
CA ARG A 121 12.95 -4.54 11.31
C ARG A 121 12.20 -5.87 11.34
N GLN A 122 11.03 -5.91 11.95
CA GLN A 122 10.21 -7.12 12.08
C GLN A 122 9.17 -7.24 10.95
N VAL A 123 8.79 -6.12 10.30
CA VAL A 123 7.81 -6.11 9.21
C VAL A 123 8.48 -6.50 7.90
N ARG A 124 7.97 -7.52 7.24
CA ARG A 124 8.51 -8.06 5.99
C ARG A 124 7.99 -7.29 4.77
N THR A 125 8.57 -6.13 4.56
CA THR A 125 8.27 -5.24 3.43
C THR A 125 9.56 -4.66 2.87
N GLY A 126 9.58 -4.33 1.59
CA GLY A 126 10.76 -3.78 0.92
C GLY A 126 11.06 -2.35 1.34
N ASN A 127 10.03 -1.60 1.69
CA ASN A 127 10.14 -0.23 2.17
C ASN A 127 9.29 -0.05 3.41
N ILE A 128 9.76 0.78 4.34
CA ILE A 128 8.99 1.16 5.52
C ILE A 128 9.42 2.55 5.99
N ALA A 129 8.46 3.37 6.35
CA ALA A 129 8.70 4.72 6.83
C ALA A 129 8.08 4.96 8.22
N GLN A 130 8.62 5.92 8.96
CA GLN A 130 7.97 6.44 10.15
C GLN A 130 7.01 7.57 9.76
N ASN A 131 5.77 7.50 10.26
CA ASN A 131 4.73 8.53 10.16
C ASN A 131 4.35 8.96 8.74
N GLY A 132 4.43 8.08 7.75
CA GLY A 132 4.00 8.37 6.41
C GLY A 132 4.62 7.49 5.32
N PHE A 133 4.39 7.87 4.09
CA PHE A 133 5.03 7.31 2.91
C PHE A 133 6.17 8.24 2.48
N ARG A 134 7.30 7.66 2.09
CA ARG A 134 8.43 8.38 1.50
C ARG A 134 8.93 7.65 0.27
N MET A 135 9.28 8.40 -0.75
CA MET A 135 9.92 7.91 -1.96
C MET A 135 11.17 8.74 -2.23
N ASP A 136 12.28 8.06 -2.52
CA ASP A 136 13.53 8.68 -2.94
C ASP A 136 14.13 7.82 -4.06
N MET A 137 14.34 8.40 -5.23
CA MET A 137 14.87 7.70 -6.40
C MET A 137 16.37 7.35 -6.26
N ASN A 138 17.07 7.90 -5.27
CA ASN A 138 18.47 7.62 -5.02
C ASN A 138 18.69 6.39 -4.13
N ILE A 139 17.63 5.80 -3.59
CA ILE A 139 17.67 4.60 -2.77
C ILE A 139 16.81 3.50 -3.38
N ALA A 140 17.12 2.25 -3.05
CA ALA A 140 16.42 1.09 -3.57
C ALA A 140 14.94 1.09 -3.17
N PHE A 141 14.06 0.87 -4.15
CA PHE A 141 12.63 0.65 -3.97
C PHE A 141 12.23 -0.69 -4.58
N GLY A 142 11.38 -1.44 -3.92
CA GLY A 142 10.85 -2.70 -4.42
C GLY A 142 10.23 -3.56 -3.34
N GLY A 143 9.53 -4.60 -3.75
CA GLY A 143 8.71 -5.44 -2.87
C GLY A 143 9.40 -6.67 -2.32
N PHE A 144 8.77 -7.21 -1.29
CA PHE A 144 8.95 -8.58 -0.81
C PHE A 144 7.77 -9.43 -1.27
N LYS A 145 7.90 -10.75 -1.19
CA LYS A 145 6.84 -11.71 -1.46
C LYS A 145 6.24 -11.48 -2.88
N GLN A 146 4.90 -11.49 -3.02
CA GLN A 146 4.23 -11.28 -4.31
C GLN A 146 4.23 -9.83 -4.80
N SER A 147 4.69 -8.87 -4.00
CA SER A 147 4.86 -7.50 -4.44
C SER A 147 6.00 -7.30 -5.45
N GLY A 148 6.82 -8.31 -5.68
CA GLY A 148 7.77 -8.35 -6.78
C GLY A 148 9.17 -8.77 -6.38
N VAL A 149 10.02 -8.92 -7.41
CA VAL A 149 11.44 -9.30 -7.32
C VAL A 149 12.29 -8.14 -7.85
N GLY A 150 13.49 -8.01 -7.31
CA GLY A 150 14.42 -6.95 -7.71
C GLY A 150 14.16 -5.63 -7.01
N ARG A 151 14.92 -4.63 -7.45
CA ARG A 151 14.83 -3.25 -6.94
C ARG A 151 14.96 -2.28 -8.10
N GLU A 152 14.29 -1.14 -7.97
CA GLU A 152 14.49 0.04 -8.81
C GLU A 152 15.03 1.19 -7.93
N GLY A 153 15.60 2.22 -8.55
CA GLY A 153 16.27 3.29 -7.83
C GLY A 153 17.62 2.88 -7.21
N GLY A 154 18.43 3.85 -6.84
CA GLY A 154 19.75 3.63 -6.25
C GLY A 154 20.70 2.78 -7.10
N VAL A 155 21.75 2.30 -6.46
CA VAL A 155 22.74 1.39 -7.09
C VAL A 155 22.10 0.04 -7.40
N GLU A 156 21.26 -0.47 -6.53
CA GLU A 156 20.56 -1.75 -6.67
C GLU A 156 19.65 -1.78 -7.91
N GLY A 157 19.05 -0.64 -8.27
CA GLY A 157 18.25 -0.52 -9.48
C GLY A 157 19.09 -0.44 -10.77
N LEU A 158 20.36 0.00 -10.67
CA LEU A 158 21.26 0.07 -11.80
C LEU A 158 21.91 -1.29 -12.12
N LEU A 159 22.27 -2.06 -11.09
CA LEU A 159 23.02 -3.32 -11.25
C LEU A 159 22.43 -4.32 -12.26
N PRO A 160 21.09 -4.52 -12.34
CA PRO A 160 20.50 -5.44 -13.31
C PRO A 160 20.67 -5.03 -14.78
N PHE A 161 21.06 -3.78 -15.06
CA PHE A 161 21.31 -3.26 -16.40
C PHE A 161 22.80 -3.29 -16.80
N LEU A 162 23.66 -3.78 -15.91
CA LEU A 162 25.10 -3.87 -16.12
C LEU A 162 25.53 -5.31 -16.43
N GLU A 163 26.44 -5.46 -17.40
CA GLU A 163 27.08 -6.73 -17.72
C GLU A 163 28.34 -6.95 -16.88
N THR A 164 28.42 -8.12 -16.24
CA THR A 164 29.61 -8.52 -15.48
C THR A 164 30.61 -9.22 -16.38
N LYS A 165 31.88 -8.75 -16.39
CA LYS A 165 32.99 -9.40 -17.09
C LYS A 165 34.03 -9.87 -16.08
N THR A 166 34.34 -11.17 -16.10
CA THR A 166 35.40 -11.75 -15.30
C THR A 166 36.67 -11.89 -16.15
N LEU A 167 37.80 -11.46 -15.60
CA LEU A 167 39.14 -11.59 -16.22
C LEU A 167 39.99 -12.50 -15.33
N PHE A 168 40.58 -13.52 -15.95
CA PHE A 168 41.62 -14.34 -15.32
C PHE A 168 42.93 -13.94 -15.97
N LEU A 169 43.85 -13.39 -15.20
CA LEU A 169 45.15 -12.93 -15.66
C LEU A 169 46.23 -13.68 -14.89
N ASP A 170 47.19 -14.21 -15.60
CA ASP A 170 48.39 -14.79 -14.97
C ASP A 170 49.26 -13.66 -14.43
N ALA A 171 49.89 -13.88 -13.29
CA ALA A 171 50.86 -12.93 -12.77
C ALA A 171 52.01 -12.79 -13.80
N ALA A 172 52.44 -11.57 -14.05
CA ALA A 172 53.65 -11.34 -14.83
C ALA A 172 54.83 -12.01 -14.12
N ILE A 173 55.54 -12.94 -14.83
CA ILE A 173 56.72 -13.60 -14.36
C ILE A 173 57.89 -12.61 -14.34
#